data_5378bcd6509a1a3dd1e18e297f8533c2
#
_entry.id   5378bcd6509a1a3dd1e18e297f8533c2
#
_cell.length_a   1.000
_cell.length_b   1.000
_cell.length_c   1.000
_cell.angle_alpha   90.00
_cell.angle_beta   90.00
_cell.angle_gamma   90.00
#
_symmetry.space_group_name_H-M   'P 1'
#
loop_
_entity.id
_entity.type
_entity.pdbx_description
1 polymer ?
#
loop_
_entity_poly.entity_id
_entity_poly.type
_entity_poly.pdbx_seq_one_letter_code
_entity_poly.pdbx_strand_id
1 'polypeptide(L)'
;VGTVAAGQPILAQEHIEGYFPIPAEYMPNTDCFMLKVKGESMINAGIFDGDYIMVRQQNVASNGDMIVALVDDSATVKTFYKENGHYRLQPENDSMDPIIVDDVQILGKVCGVFRIFL
;
A
#
# COMPACT_ATOMS: atom_id res chain seq x y z
N VAL A 1 -4.23 -9.48 9.42
CA VAL A 1 -3.36 -9.35 8.24
C VAL A 1 -4.19 -9.59 7.00
N GLY A 2 -4.12 -8.68 6.07
CA GLY A 2 -4.71 -8.83 4.74
C GLY A 2 -3.63 -8.94 3.68
N THR A 3 -4.04 -9.05 2.43
CA THR A 3 -3.14 -9.10 1.29
C THR A 3 -3.50 -7.97 0.32
N VAL A 4 -2.48 -7.27 -0.16
CA VAL A 4 -2.61 -6.26 -1.19
C VAL A 4 -1.64 -6.57 -2.32
N ALA A 5 -2.08 -6.38 -3.56
CA ALA A 5 -1.22 -6.61 -4.70
C ALA A 5 -0.45 -5.34 -5.04
N ALA A 6 0.88 -5.48 -5.11
CA ALA A 6 1.74 -4.47 -5.70
C ALA A 6 1.86 -4.80 -7.18
N GLY A 7 1.05 -4.15 -8.02
CA GLY A 7 1.05 -4.38 -9.45
C GLY A 7 -0.15 -5.15 -9.98
N GLN A 8 -0.71 -6.07 -9.22
CA GLN A 8 -1.93 -6.80 -9.58
C GLN A 8 -3.05 -6.39 -8.64
N PRO A 9 -4.14 -5.81 -9.15
CA PRO A 9 -5.28 -5.49 -8.31
C PRO A 9 -5.88 -6.74 -7.69
N ILE A 10 -6.25 -6.65 -6.42
CA ILE A 10 -7.01 -7.67 -5.72
C ILE A 10 -8.31 -7.05 -5.23
N LEU A 11 -9.29 -7.87 -4.95
CA LEU A 11 -10.55 -7.37 -4.40
C LEU A 11 -10.27 -6.71 -3.05
N ALA A 12 -10.90 -5.55 -2.84
CA ALA A 12 -10.75 -4.78 -1.62
C ALA A 12 -11.61 -5.33 -0.47
N GLN A 13 -11.72 -6.64 -0.41
CA GLN A 13 -12.39 -7.31 0.69
C GLN A 13 -11.36 -7.64 1.75
N GLU A 14 -11.78 -7.54 2.99
CA GLU A 14 -10.91 -7.89 4.09
C GLU A 14 -10.65 -9.39 4.10
N HIS A 15 -9.39 -9.76 3.93
CA HIS A 15 -8.91 -11.12 4.02
C HIS A 15 -7.99 -11.20 5.23
N ILE A 16 -8.52 -11.62 6.35
CA ILE A 16 -7.71 -11.75 7.55
C ILE A 16 -7.00 -13.10 7.54
N GLU A 17 -5.68 -13.07 7.39
CA GLU A 17 -4.84 -14.28 7.39
C GLU A 17 -4.31 -14.61 8.78
N GLY A 18 -4.43 -13.69 9.74
CA GLY A 18 -3.95 -13.86 11.10
C GLY A 18 -3.52 -12.55 11.71
N TYR A 19 -2.75 -12.63 12.79
CA TYR A 19 -2.27 -11.48 13.53
C TYR A 19 -0.76 -11.39 13.43
N PHE A 20 -0.25 -10.17 13.33
CA PHE A 20 1.16 -9.89 13.28
C PHE A 20 1.56 -9.15 14.56
N PRO A 21 2.38 -9.76 15.44
CA PRO A 21 2.76 -9.08 16.68
C PRO A 21 3.77 -7.97 16.40
N ILE A 22 3.44 -6.77 16.86
CA ILE A 22 4.30 -5.60 16.73
C ILE A 22 4.51 -5.00 18.11
N PRO A 23 5.76 -4.68 18.50
CA PRO A 23 5.99 -3.99 19.76
C PRO A 23 5.20 -2.69 19.83
N ALA A 24 4.60 -2.43 21.00
CA ALA A 24 3.72 -1.28 21.19
C ALA A 24 4.42 0.06 20.91
N GLU A 25 5.73 0.13 21.12
CA GLU A 25 6.53 1.34 20.88
C GLU A 25 6.56 1.76 19.41
N TYR A 26 6.29 0.83 18.48
CA TYR A 26 6.26 1.11 17.05
C TYR A 26 4.85 1.32 16.51
N MET A 27 3.84 1.19 17.37
CA MET A 27 2.45 1.36 16.95
C MET A 27 2.08 2.84 16.92
N PRO A 28 1.55 3.35 15.79
CA PRO A 28 1.01 4.70 15.77
C PRO A 28 -0.23 4.81 16.67
N ASN A 29 -0.56 6.04 17.08
CA ASN A 29 -1.74 6.32 17.90
C ASN A 29 -3.04 6.36 17.10
N THR A 30 -3.08 5.68 15.97
CA THR A 30 -4.24 5.59 15.09
C THR A 30 -4.45 4.15 14.68
N ASP A 31 -5.61 3.87 14.10
CA ASP A 31 -5.91 2.54 13.63
C ASP A 31 -4.94 2.15 12.51
N CYS A 32 -4.38 0.96 12.63
CA CYS A 32 -3.46 0.39 11.66
C CYS A 32 -3.87 -1.02 11.31
N PHE A 33 -3.48 -1.44 10.13
CA PHE A 33 -3.64 -2.82 9.71
C PHE A 33 -2.40 -3.27 8.95
N MET A 34 -2.22 -4.59 8.89
CA MET A 34 -1.10 -5.20 8.18
C MET A 34 -1.61 -5.85 6.91
N LEU A 35 -0.87 -5.66 5.83
CA LEU A 35 -1.15 -6.29 4.56
C LEU A 35 0.09 -7.02 4.07
N LYS A 36 -0.12 -8.19 3.46
CA LYS A 36 0.94 -8.91 2.77
C LYS A 36 1.01 -8.44 1.33
N VAL A 37 2.19 -8.04 0.90
CA VAL A 37 2.41 -7.53 -0.45
C VAL A 37 2.61 -8.67 -1.42
N LYS A 38 1.96 -8.57 -2.57
CA LYS A 38 2.09 -9.51 -3.67
C LYS A 38 2.45 -8.75 -4.94
N GLY A 39 3.50 -9.19 -5.61
CA GLY A 39 3.99 -8.54 -6.83
C GLY A 39 5.17 -7.61 -6.58
N GLU A 40 5.62 -6.94 -7.63
CA GLU A 40 6.92 -6.27 -7.66
C GLU A 40 6.83 -4.79 -8.02
N SER A 41 5.66 -4.16 -7.91
CA SER A 41 5.50 -2.78 -8.35
C SER A 41 6.23 -1.77 -7.46
N MET A 42 6.72 -2.18 -6.28
CA MET A 42 7.32 -1.27 -5.31
C MET A 42 8.75 -1.65 -4.95
N ILE A 43 9.44 -2.40 -5.80
CA ILE A 43 10.79 -2.90 -5.50
C ILE A 43 11.82 -1.79 -5.33
N ASN A 44 11.72 -0.71 -6.09
CA ASN A 44 12.65 0.42 -5.95
C ASN A 44 12.45 1.21 -4.65
N ALA A 45 11.34 1.00 -3.97
CA ALA A 45 11.09 1.54 -2.64
C ALA A 45 11.46 0.58 -1.51
N GLY A 46 12.01 -0.59 -1.86
CA GLY A 46 12.41 -1.59 -0.88
C GLY A 46 11.29 -2.47 -0.38
N ILE A 47 10.15 -2.48 -1.07
CA ILE A 47 9.01 -3.34 -0.73
C ILE A 47 8.94 -4.46 -1.76
N PHE A 48 9.07 -5.70 -1.30
CA PHE A 48 9.16 -6.87 -2.17
C PHE A 48 7.96 -7.79 -1.97
N ASP A 49 7.74 -8.65 -2.95
CA ASP A 49 6.73 -9.71 -2.87
C ASP A 49 6.93 -10.51 -1.57
N GLY A 50 5.86 -10.73 -0.84
CA GLY A 50 5.89 -11.45 0.43
C GLY A 50 6.14 -10.59 1.66
N ASP A 51 6.54 -9.34 1.49
CA ASP A 51 6.70 -8.42 2.62
C ASP A 51 5.35 -8.12 3.27
N TYR A 52 5.40 -7.79 4.56
CA TYR A 52 4.24 -7.23 5.26
C TYR A 52 4.42 -5.73 5.38
N ILE A 53 3.37 -4.98 5.11
CA ILE A 53 3.37 -3.54 5.33
C ILE A 53 2.40 -3.19 6.44
N MET A 54 2.81 -2.24 7.27
CA MET A 54 1.92 -1.63 8.25
C MET A 54 1.31 -0.39 7.63
N VAL A 55 -0.02 -0.30 7.66
CA VAL A 55 -0.78 0.76 7.01
C VAL A 55 -1.56 1.52 8.07
N ARG A 56 -1.28 2.81 8.16
CA ARG A 56 -2.07 3.73 8.99
C ARG A 56 -3.35 4.08 8.24
N GLN A 57 -4.49 3.84 8.87
CA GLN A 57 -5.78 4.13 8.27
C GLN A 57 -5.99 5.64 8.17
N GLN A 58 -6.09 6.14 6.95
CA GLN A 58 -6.37 7.54 6.64
C GLN A 58 -6.89 7.65 5.22
N ASN A 59 -7.65 8.70 4.93
CA ASN A 59 -8.26 8.88 3.61
C ASN A 59 -7.65 10.03 2.80
N VAL A 60 -6.60 10.64 3.30
CA VAL A 60 -5.85 11.69 2.60
C VAL A 60 -4.37 11.34 2.57
N ALA A 61 -3.65 11.89 1.62
CA ALA A 61 -2.22 11.69 1.50
C ALA A 61 -1.55 12.92 0.92
N SER A 62 -0.24 13.02 1.13
CA SER A 62 0.60 14.05 0.55
C SER A 62 1.44 13.45 -0.59
N ASN A 63 1.86 14.29 -1.52
CA ASN A 63 2.70 13.86 -2.63
C ASN A 63 3.96 13.16 -2.12
N GLY A 64 4.24 12.00 -2.68
CA GLY A 64 5.38 11.18 -2.28
C GLY A 64 5.06 10.13 -1.22
N ASP A 65 3.87 10.15 -0.64
CA ASP A 65 3.47 9.10 0.31
C ASP A 65 3.23 7.77 -0.41
N MET A 66 3.69 6.70 0.19
CA MET A 66 3.29 5.36 -0.24
C MET A 66 1.94 5.04 0.39
N ILE A 67 0.97 4.71 -0.44
CA ILE A 67 -0.41 4.49 0.02
C ILE A 67 -0.94 3.14 -0.44
N VAL A 68 -1.98 2.72 0.25
CA VAL A 68 -2.88 1.67 -0.24
C VAL A 68 -4.12 2.37 -0.76
N ALA A 69 -4.44 2.15 -2.02
CA ALA A 69 -5.57 2.80 -2.69
C ALA A 69 -6.49 1.78 -3.32
N LEU A 70 -7.76 2.14 -3.44
CA LEU A 70 -8.74 1.40 -4.22
C LEU A 70 -8.76 1.92 -5.64
N VAL A 71 -8.55 1.01 -6.60
CA VAL A 71 -8.67 1.29 -8.02
C VAL A 71 -9.57 0.21 -8.60
N ASP A 72 -10.73 0.59 -9.12
CA ASP A 72 -11.71 -0.36 -9.69
C ASP A 72 -12.05 -1.50 -8.72
N ASP A 73 -12.36 -1.15 -7.47
CA ASP A 73 -12.72 -2.09 -6.39
C ASP A 73 -11.59 -3.03 -5.96
N SER A 74 -10.36 -2.70 -6.33
CA SER A 74 -9.19 -3.50 -5.94
C SER A 74 -8.18 -2.63 -5.20
N ALA A 75 -7.51 -3.20 -4.21
CA ALA A 75 -6.51 -2.51 -3.44
C ALA A 75 -5.12 -2.69 -4.07
N THR A 76 -4.33 -1.61 -4.09
CA THR A 76 -2.97 -1.64 -4.59
C THR A 76 -2.08 -0.69 -3.78
N VAL A 77 -0.79 -0.99 -3.74
CA VAL A 77 0.23 -0.12 -3.11
C VAL A 77 0.95 0.65 -4.19
N LYS A 78 0.97 1.95 -4.07
CA LYS A 78 1.65 2.85 -5.01
C LYS A 78 2.11 4.11 -4.29
N THR A 79 3.00 4.85 -4.91
CA THR A 79 3.35 6.19 -4.44
C THR A 79 2.34 7.20 -5.00
N PHE A 80 1.84 8.04 -4.12
CA PHE A 80 0.76 8.97 -4.43
C PHE A 80 1.29 10.31 -4.88
N TYR A 81 0.70 10.84 -5.96
CA TYR A 81 0.92 12.22 -6.40
C TYR A 81 -0.40 12.83 -6.86
N LYS A 82 -0.68 14.03 -6.38
CA LYS A 82 -1.76 14.86 -6.90
C LYS A 82 -1.16 15.87 -7.87
N GLU A 83 -1.57 15.77 -9.12
CA GLU A 83 -1.09 16.62 -10.20
C GLU A 83 -2.24 17.43 -10.79
N ASN A 84 -1.95 18.33 -11.75
CA ASN A 84 -2.97 19.20 -12.33
C ASN A 84 -4.08 18.38 -12.98
N GLY A 85 -5.27 18.39 -12.36
CA GLY A 85 -6.46 17.76 -12.90
C GLY A 85 -6.55 16.25 -12.76
N HIS A 86 -5.59 15.59 -12.11
CA HIS A 86 -5.61 14.14 -11.94
C HIS A 86 -4.74 13.68 -10.77
N TYR A 87 -4.85 12.39 -10.46
CA TYR A 87 -3.95 11.72 -9.52
C TYR A 87 -3.08 10.73 -10.27
N ARG A 88 -1.82 10.66 -9.87
CA ARG A 88 -0.89 9.66 -10.40
C ARG A 88 -0.52 8.69 -9.29
N LEU A 89 -0.76 7.42 -9.53
CA LEU A 89 -0.36 6.32 -8.66
C LEU A 89 0.87 5.68 -9.29
N GLN A 90 2.03 6.00 -8.71
CA GLN A 90 3.31 5.69 -9.30
C GLN A 90 3.85 4.37 -8.77
N PRO A 91 4.10 3.38 -9.62
CA PRO A 91 4.87 2.21 -9.23
C PRO A 91 6.34 2.59 -9.03
N GLU A 92 6.98 1.99 -8.06
CA GLU A 92 8.42 2.13 -7.84
C GLU A 92 9.14 0.96 -8.52
N ASN A 93 8.97 0.90 -9.85
CA ASN A 93 9.52 -0.14 -10.71
C ASN A 93 9.62 0.44 -12.13
N ASP A 94 10.82 0.50 -12.67
CA ASP A 94 11.10 1.14 -13.96
C ASP A 94 10.40 0.47 -15.14
N SER A 95 9.99 -0.79 -14.99
CA SER A 95 9.32 -1.54 -16.05
C SER A 95 7.81 -1.40 -16.03
N MET A 96 7.25 -0.63 -15.09
CA MET A 96 5.80 -0.50 -14.91
C MET A 96 5.37 0.94 -15.09
N ASP A 97 4.22 1.12 -15.74
CA ASP A 97 3.67 2.44 -16.02
C ASP A 97 2.81 2.95 -14.86
N PRO A 98 2.78 4.28 -14.64
CA PRO A 98 1.90 4.87 -13.64
C PRO A 98 0.43 4.70 -14.01
N ILE A 99 -0.41 4.68 -12.98
CA ILE A 99 -1.87 4.67 -13.12
C ILE A 99 -2.35 6.10 -12.95
N ILE A 100 -3.03 6.62 -13.96
CA ILE A 100 -3.58 7.97 -13.94
C ILE A 100 -5.09 7.85 -13.76
N VAL A 101 -5.62 8.50 -12.73
CA VAL A 101 -7.04 8.46 -12.40
C VAL A 101 -7.56 9.86 -12.08
N ASP A 102 -8.86 10.08 -12.31
CA ASP A 102 -9.50 11.34 -11.96
C ASP A 102 -9.88 11.39 -10.49
N ASP A 103 -10.07 10.23 -9.89
CA ASP A 103 -10.46 10.10 -8.50
C ASP A 103 -9.79 8.87 -7.90
N VAL A 104 -9.54 8.91 -6.58
CA VAL A 104 -8.88 7.81 -5.89
C VAL A 104 -9.43 7.73 -4.48
N GLN A 105 -9.71 6.50 -4.04
CA GLN A 105 -10.04 6.24 -2.65
C GLN A 105 -8.80 5.74 -1.93
N ILE A 106 -8.32 6.53 -0.98
CA ILE A 106 -7.16 6.18 -0.18
C ILE A 106 -7.62 5.40 1.04
N LEU A 107 -7.06 4.21 1.24
CA LEU A 107 -7.35 3.37 2.40
C LEU A 107 -6.40 3.65 3.55
N GLY A 108 -5.17 4.02 3.23
CA GLY A 108 -4.20 4.34 4.25
C GLY A 108 -2.82 4.64 3.70
N LYS A 109 -1.92 5.02 4.61
CA LYS A 109 -0.53 5.33 4.31
C LYS A 109 0.36 4.23 4.86
N VAL A 110 1.29 3.75 4.03
CA VAL A 110 2.31 2.78 4.47
C VAL A 110 3.25 3.45 5.45
N CYS A 111 3.37 2.89 6.64
CA CYS A 111 4.22 3.43 7.70
C CYS A 111 5.23 2.43 8.24
N GLY A 112 5.27 1.23 7.72
CA GLY A 112 6.27 0.24 8.11
C GLY A 112 6.33 -0.91 7.14
N VAL A 113 7.48 -1.59 7.10
CA VAL A 113 7.71 -2.79 6.30
C VAL A 113 8.34 -3.83 7.20
N PHE A 114 7.83 -5.07 7.13
CA PHE A 114 8.35 -6.19 7.90
C PHE A 114 8.66 -7.35 6.96
N ARG A 115 9.86 -7.88 7.10
CA ARG A 115 10.32 -9.01 6.30
C ARG A 115 10.94 -10.04 7.22
N ILE A 116 10.47 -11.27 7.13
CA ILE A 116 10.90 -12.35 7.99
C ILE A 116 11.68 -13.35 7.16
N PHE A 117 12.86 -13.69 7.61
CA PHE A 117 13.68 -14.73 7.02
C PHE A 117 13.60 -15.96 7.91
N LEU A 118 13.17 -17.07 7.34
CA LEU A 118 13.04 -18.36 8.04
C LEU A 118 14.13 -19.33 7.62
#